data_bb2ad207321108fc14f05e1e088e6cfb
#
_entry.id   bb2ad207321108fc14f05e1e088e6cfb
#
_cell.length_a   1.000
_cell.length_b   1.000
_cell.length_c   1.000
_cell.angle_alpha   90.00
_cell.angle_beta   90.00
_cell.angle_gamma   90.00
#
_symmetry.space_group_name_H-M   'P 1'
#
loop_
_entity.id
_entity.type
_entity.pdbx_description
1 polymer ?
#
loop_
_entity_poly.entity_id
_entity_poly.type
_entity_poly.pdbx_seq_one_letter_code
_entity_poly.pdbx_strand_id
1 'polypeptide(L)'
;MAITIRRAESRDLDKTLKLLSEVLELHAKIRPDIFISGTTKYTREELQAIFDNDQTPVFVAADDSGEVVGYAFCVMKRQPFSTNMKDFSTLFIDDLCVDENCRGQHVGTLLFDYVKQYARDNGCYDVTLNVWE
;
A
#
# COMPACT_ATOMS: atom_id res chain seq x y z
N MET A 1 0.49 5.48 21.65
CA MET A 1 1.26 4.60 20.78
C MET A 1 1.87 5.43 19.66
N ALA A 2 3.18 5.38 19.49
CA ALA A 2 3.85 6.09 18.39
C ALA A 2 3.82 5.20 17.13
N ILE A 3 3.50 5.79 16.01
CA ILE A 3 3.46 5.10 14.72
C ILE A 3 4.57 5.66 13.83
N THR A 4 5.38 4.76 13.28
CA THR A 4 6.43 5.11 12.33
C THR A 4 6.03 4.63 10.95
N ILE A 5 6.10 5.51 9.96
CA ILE A 5 5.87 5.16 8.55
C ILE A 5 7.23 5.04 7.89
N ARG A 6 7.44 3.93 7.15
CA ARG A 6 8.69 3.69 6.45
C ARG A 6 8.46 2.78 5.25
N ARG A 7 9.48 2.66 4.40
CA ARG A 7 9.46 1.70 3.29
C ARG A 7 9.44 0.27 3.86
N ALA A 8 8.66 -0.61 3.24
CA ALA A 8 8.57 -2.01 3.63
C ALA A 8 9.92 -2.73 3.40
N GLU A 9 10.26 -3.62 4.32
CA GLU A 9 11.50 -4.41 4.30
C GLU A 9 11.17 -5.90 4.38
N SER A 10 12.18 -6.75 4.14
CA SER A 10 12.00 -8.21 4.19
C SER A 10 11.41 -8.71 5.50
N ARG A 11 11.75 -8.06 6.62
CA ARG A 11 11.20 -8.40 7.94
C ARG A 11 9.69 -8.17 8.06
N ASP A 12 9.11 -7.42 7.13
CA ASP A 12 7.69 -7.08 7.13
C ASP A 12 6.84 -8.05 6.30
N LEU A 13 7.47 -8.99 5.57
CA LEU A 13 6.78 -9.88 4.64
C LEU A 13 5.66 -10.67 5.31
N ASP A 14 5.97 -11.35 6.42
CA ASP A 14 5.00 -12.26 7.06
C ASP A 14 3.79 -11.50 7.61
N LYS A 15 4.00 -10.37 8.26
CA LYS A 15 2.91 -9.57 8.81
C LYS A 15 2.09 -8.93 7.69
N THR A 16 2.74 -8.47 6.62
CA THR A 16 2.04 -7.89 5.47
C THR A 16 1.18 -8.95 4.79
N LEU A 17 1.70 -10.16 4.61
CA LEU A 17 0.91 -11.28 4.07
C LEU A 17 -0.30 -11.59 4.95
N LYS A 18 -0.14 -11.55 6.26
CA LYS A 18 -1.23 -11.77 7.20
C LYS A 18 -2.33 -10.71 7.05
N LEU A 19 -1.95 -9.44 6.96
CA LEU A 19 -2.90 -8.35 6.76
C LEU A 19 -3.61 -8.45 5.41
N LEU A 20 -2.89 -8.80 4.34
CA LEU A 20 -3.47 -9.03 3.02
C LEU A 20 -4.51 -10.16 3.07
N SER A 21 -4.20 -11.24 3.77
CA SER A 21 -5.11 -12.38 3.93
C SER A 21 -6.37 -11.97 4.70
N GLU A 22 -6.23 -11.21 5.78
CA GLU A 22 -7.37 -10.72 6.58
C GLU A 22 -8.29 -9.83 5.74
N VAL A 23 -7.71 -8.94 4.95
CA VAL A 23 -8.48 -8.04 4.07
C VAL A 23 -9.18 -8.83 2.97
N LEU A 24 -8.50 -9.83 2.39
CA LEU A 24 -9.10 -10.69 1.36
C LEU A 24 -10.31 -11.44 1.93
N GLU A 25 -10.19 -12.00 3.15
CA GLU A 25 -11.29 -12.69 3.80
C GLU A 25 -12.48 -11.75 4.05
N LEU A 26 -12.22 -10.53 4.44
CA LEU A 26 -13.27 -9.52 4.62
C LEU A 26 -13.97 -9.22 3.29
N HIS A 27 -13.20 -9.04 2.22
CA HIS A 27 -13.75 -8.78 0.89
C HIS A 27 -14.53 -9.99 0.36
N ALA A 28 -14.05 -11.21 0.60
CA ALA A 28 -14.74 -12.43 0.19
C ALA A 28 -16.07 -12.60 0.92
N LYS A 29 -16.15 -12.16 2.17
CA LYS A 29 -17.38 -12.18 2.96
C LYS A 29 -18.42 -11.20 2.42
N ILE A 30 -17.98 -10.03 1.96
CA ILE A 30 -18.83 -8.97 1.42
C ILE A 30 -19.19 -9.24 -0.05
N ARG A 31 -18.21 -9.69 -0.84
CA ARG A 31 -18.35 -9.93 -2.29
C ARG A 31 -17.82 -11.31 -2.67
N PRO A 32 -18.52 -12.39 -2.26
CA PRO A 32 -18.07 -13.76 -2.58
C PRO A 32 -18.12 -14.08 -4.08
N ASP A 33 -18.81 -13.26 -4.87
CA ASP A 33 -18.87 -13.37 -6.32
C ASP A 33 -17.57 -12.90 -7.01
N ILE A 34 -16.72 -12.15 -6.29
CA ILE A 34 -15.48 -11.59 -6.84
C ILE A 34 -14.25 -12.21 -6.17
N PHE A 35 -14.26 -12.37 -4.84
CA PHE A 35 -13.10 -12.78 -4.06
C PHE A 35 -13.26 -14.22 -3.56
N ILE A 36 -12.18 -15.00 -3.66
CA ILE A 36 -12.14 -16.41 -3.25
C ILE A 36 -11.51 -16.51 -1.86
N SER A 37 -12.31 -16.94 -0.89
CA SER A 37 -11.84 -17.15 0.49
C SER A 37 -10.73 -18.21 0.54
N GLY A 38 -9.79 -18.04 1.45
CA GLY A 38 -8.69 -18.98 1.66
C GLY A 38 -7.53 -18.85 0.68
N THR A 39 -7.58 -17.88 -0.22
CA THR A 39 -6.50 -17.59 -1.16
C THR A 39 -5.64 -16.44 -0.66
N THR A 40 -4.49 -16.23 -1.30
CA THR A 40 -3.63 -15.08 -1.01
C THR A 40 -3.42 -14.28 -2.29
N LYS A 41 -3.30 -12.95 -2.14
CA LYS A 41 -3.08 -12.06 -3.28
C LYS A 41 -1.69 -12.25 -3.88
N TYR A 42 -0.69 -12.50 -3.03
CA TYR A 42 0.70 -12.68 -3.45
C TYR A 42 1.34 -13.84 -2.71
N THR A 43 2.29 -14.52 -3.36
CA THR A 43 3.21 -15.40 -2.65
C THR A 43 4.27 -14.56 -1.93
N ARG A 44 5.02 -15.18 -1.00
CA ARG A 44 6.11 -14.51 -0.30
C ARG A 44 7.16 -13.98 -1.27
N GLU A 45 7.50 -14.78 -2.28
CA GLU A 45 8.48 -14.41 -3.31
C GLU A 45 7.99 -13.26 -4.18
N GLU A 46 6.71 -13.27 -4.57
CA GLU A 46 6.11 -12.18 -5.32
C GLU A 46 6.11 -10.88 -4.51
N LEU A 47 5.78 -10.97 -3.23
CA LEU A 47 5.74 -9.81 -2.36
C LEU A 47 7.13 -9.23 -2.15
N GLN A 48 8.15 -10.10 -1.99
CA GLN A 48 9.54 -9.63 -1.88
C GLN A 48 9.97 -8.88 -3.14
N ALA A 49 9.60 -9.39 -4.31
CA ALA A 49 9.91 -8.72 -5.58
C ALA A 49 9.24 -7.34 -5.66
N ILE A 50 8.01 -7.23 -5.17
CA ILE A 50 7.30 -5.95 -5.10
C ILE A 50 8.02 -4.98 -4.16
N PHE A 51 8.44 -5.46 -2.99
CA PHE A 51 9.16 -4.64 -2.01
C PHE A 51 10.48 -4.11 -2.56
N ASP A 52 11.16 -4.91 -3.38
CA ASP A 52 12.47 -4.56 -3.95
C ASP A 52 12.37 -3.66 -5.18
N ASN A 53 11.18 -3.45 -5.71
CA ASN A 53 10.97 -2.70 -6.94
C ASN A 53 10.58 -1.25 -6.63
N ASP A 54 11.42 -0.31 -7.09
CA ASP A 54 11.18 1.12 -6.87
C ASP A 54 9.98 1.66 -7.66
N GLN A 55 9.51 0.91 -8.66
CA GLN A 55 8.30 1.28 -9.41
C GLN A 55 7.02 0.85 -8.68
N THR A 56 7.14 0.01 -7.66
CA THR A 56 6.03 -0.46 -6.84
C THR A 56 6.33 -0.25 -5.36
N PRO A 57 6.55 1.01 -4.91
CA PRO A 57 6.94 1.26 -3.53
C PRO A 57 5.83 0.86 -2.56
N VAL A 58 6.19 0.13 -1.52
CA VAL A 58 5.28 -0.27 -0.45
C VAL A 58 5.73 0.38 0.85
N PHE A 59 4.81 0.99 1.56
CA PHE A 59 5.07 1.63 2.85
C PHE A 59 4.30 0.90 3.93
N VAL A 60 4.88 0.81 5.11
CA VAL A 60 4.24 0.20 6.26
C VAL A 60 4.19 1.18 7.42
N ALA A 61 3.14 1.05 8.22
CA ALA A 61 3.03 1.72 9.49
C ALA A 61 3.40 0.70 10.56
N ALA A 62 4.37 1.03 11.40
CA ALA A 62 4.84 0.16 12.47
C ALA A 62 4.60 0.82 13.82
N ASP A 63 4.20 0.03 14.82
CA ASP A 63 4.02 0.50 16.18
C ASP A 63 5.34 0.55 16.96
N ASP A 64 5.27 0.86 18.26
CA ASP A 64 6.44 0.99 19.12
C ASP A 64 7.27 -0.29 19.22
N SER A 65 6.63 -1.45 19.02
CA SER A 65 7.33 -2.74 19.06
C SER A 65 7.89 -3.15 17.71
N GLY A 66 7.67 -2.34 16.67
CA GLY A 66 8.10 -2.63 15.31
C GLY A 66 7.13 -3.52 14.54
N GLU A 67 5.95 -3.79 15.09
CA GLU A 67 4.94 -4.60 14.41
C GLU A 67 4.20 -3.76 13.38
N VAL A 68 4.00 -4.33 12.18
CA VAL A 68 3.27 -3.68 11.11
C VAL A 68 1.78 -3.67 11.42
N VAL A 69 1.20 -2.47 11.43
CA VAL A 69 -0.23 -2.26 11.72
C VAL A 69 -0.98 -1.66 10.53
N GLY A 70 -0.31 -1.41 9.44
CA GLY A 70 -0.93 -0.91 8.21
C GLY A 70 0.06 -0.90 7.07
N TYR A 71 -0.45 -0.77 5.85
CA TYR A 71 0.37 -0.72 4.64
C TYR A 71 -0.26 0.15 3.57
N ALA A 72 0.58 0.61 2.64
CA ALA A 72 0.15 1.26 1.42
C ALA A 72 0.96 0.68 0.26
N PHE A 73 0.29 0.05 -0.69
CA PHE A 73 0.89 -0.45 -1.92
C PHE A 73 0.69 0.60 -3.00
N CYS A 74 1.78 1.04 -3.59
CA CYS A 74 1.75 2.10 -4.59
C CYS A 74 2.38 1.62 -5.89
N VAL A 75 2.03 2.30 -6.98
CA VAL A 75 2.63 2.07 -8.30
C VAL A 75 3.03 3.43 -8.87
N MET A 76 4.28 3.54 -9.26
CA MET A 76 4.78 4.71 -9.96
C MET A 76 4.36 4.61 -11.42
N LYS A 77 3.48 5.50 -11.86
CA LYS A 77 2.99 5.52 -13.24
C LYS A 77 3.53 6.75 -13.94
N ARG A 78 4.20 6.54 -15.06
CA ARG A 78 4.69 7.63 -15.89
C ARG A 78 3.76 7.79 -17.09
N GLN A 79 3.30 9.01 -17.31
CA GLN A 79 2.49 9.32 -18.48
C GLN A 79 3.33 9.22 -19.74
N PRO A 80 2.82 8.58 -20.81
CA PRO A 80 3.57 8.49 -22.06
C PRO A 80 3.72 9.87 -22.70
N PHE A 81 4.80 10.02 -23.44
CA PHE A 81 5.04 11.24 -24.22
C PHE A 81 3.89 11.49 -25.20
N SER A 82 3.45 12.75 -25.27
CA SER A 82 2.50 13.18 -26.28
C SER A 82 2.92 14.57 -26.79
N THR A 83 2.46 14.92 -27.98
CA THR A 83 2.86 16.17 -28.63
C THR A 83 2.32 17.42 -27.92
N ASN A 84 1.30 17.26 -27.08
CA ASN A 84 0.64 18.39 -26.41
C ASN A 84 0.70 18.32 -24.88
N MET A 85 1.40 17.35 -24.32
CA MET A 85 1.53 17.17 -22.87
C MET A 85 2.98 16.92 -22.49
N LYS A 86 3.41 17.49 -21.38
CA LYS A 86 4.72 17.20 -20.81
C LYS A 86 4.70 15.82 -20.13
N ASP A 87 5.86 15.18 -20.09
CA ASP A 87 6.03 13.97 -19.32
C ASP A 87 5.81 14.28 -17.83
N PHE A 88 5.03 13.46 -17.15
CA PHE A 88 4.87 13.54 -15.71
C PHE A 88 4.63 12.16 -15.12
N SER A 89 4.89 12.02 -13.83
CA SER A 89 4.66 10.78 -13.08
C SER A 89 3.53 10.98 -12.10
N THR A 90 2.76 9.91 -11.89
CA THR A 90 1.71 9.84 -10.90
C THR A 90 2.04 8.70 -9.94
N LEU A 91 1.85 8.92 -8.65
CA LEU A 91 1.93 7.85 -7.66
C LEU A 91 0.51 7.34 -7.40
N PHE A 92 0.25 6.12 -7.83
CA PHE A 92 -1.06 5.49 -7.68
C PHE A 92 -1.06 4.60 -6.44
N ILE A 93 -2.02 4.83 -5.54
CA ILE A 93 -2.22 3.96 -4.38
C ILE A 93 -3.14 2.82 -4.81
N ASP A 94 -2.54 1.64 -4.96
CA ASP A 94 -3.25 0.44 -5.39
C ASP A 94 -4.03 -0.20 -4.24
N ASP A 95 -3.48 -0.15 -3.02
CA ASP A 95 -4.10 -0.73 -1.84
C ASP A 95 -3.61 -0.01 -0.59
N LEU A 96 -4.52 0.35 0.29
CA LEU A 96 -4.20 1.00 1.56
C LEU A 96 -5.07 0.36 2.64
N CYS A 97 -4.44 -0.17 3.67
CA CYS A 97 -5.14 -0.89 4.72
C CYS A 97 -4.53 -0.62 6.08
N VAL A 98 -5.38 -0.60 7.10
CA VAL A 98 -4.98 -0.48 8.49
C VAL A 98 -5.59 -1.65 9.26
N ASP A 99 -4.78 -2.28 10.14
CA ASP A 99 -5.26 -3.33 11.04
C ASP A 99 -6.48 -2.80 11.81
N GLU A 100 -7.55 -3.57 11.84
CA GLU A 100 -8.81 -3.14 12.47
C GLU A 100 -8.65 -2.80 13.95
N ASN A 101 -7.69 -3.43 14.63
CA ASN A 101 -7.39 -3.16 16.02
C ASN A 101 -6.73 -1.80 16.25
N CYS A 102 -6.23 -1.18 15.18
CA CYS A 102 -5.53 0.12 15.20
C CYS A 102 -6.34 1.24 14.58
N ARG A 103 -7.56 0.97 14.16
CA ARG A 103 -8.45 2.01 13.61
C ARG A 103 -8.78 3.03 14.70
N GLY A 104 -8.89 4.29 14.29
CA GLY A 104 -9.12 5.39 15.21
C GLY A 104 -7.85 6.05 15.73
N GLN A 105 -6.67 5.53 15.36
CA GLN A 105 -5.37 6.11 15.73
C GLN A 105 -4.74 6.91 14.58
N HIS A 106 -5.52 7.23 13.57
CA HIS A 106 -5.11 8.01 12.39
C HIS A 106 -3.98 7.37 11.58
N VAL A 107 -3.82 6.06 11.64
CA VAL A 107 -2.76 5.34 10.91
C VAL A 107 -2.92 5.52 9.40
N GLY A 108 -4.16 5.43 8.91
CA GLY A 108 -4.45 5.64 7.48
C GLY A 108 -4.06 7.04 7.02
N THR A 109 -4.35 8.06 7.82
CA THR A 109 -3.98 9.44 7.53
C THR A 109 -2.46 9.59 7.51
N LEU A 110 -1.76 9.00 8.46
CA LEU A 110 -0.29 9.04 8.51
C LEU A 110 0.32 8.37 7.27
N LEU A 111 -0.21 7.21 6.87
CA LEU A 111 0.22 6.52 5.65
C LEU A 111 -0.01 7.38 4.42
N PHE A 112 -1.20 7.95 4.29
CA PHE A 112 -1.54 8.79 3.15
C PHE A 112 -0.65 10.03 3.08
N ASP A 113 -0.42 10.69 4.20
CA ASP A 113 0.45 11.87 4.26
C ASP A 113 1.88 11.52 3.87
N TYR A 114 2.38 10.37 4.30
CA TYR A 114 3.70 9.89 3.92
C TYR A 114 3.79 9.62 2.42
N VAL A 115 2.78 8.98 1.84
CA VAL A 115 2.70 8.71 0.40
C VAL A 115 2.72 10.02 -0.39
N LYS A 116 1.97 11.01 0.05
CA LYS A 116 1.96 12.34 -0.59
C LYS A 116 3.35 12.97 -0.55
N GLN A 117 4.03 12.89 0.58
CA GLN A 117 5.37 13.45 0.73
C GLN A 117 6.38 12.70 -0.15
N TYR A 118 6.29 11.37 -0.19
CA TYR A 118 7.11 10.56 -1.07
C TYR A 118 6.91 10.94 -2.54
N ALA A 119 5.66 11.12 -2.96
CA ALA A 119 5.33 11.54 -4.31
C ALA A 119 5.96 12.90 -4.64
N ARG A 120 5.86 13.84 -3.71
CA ARG A 120 6.45 15.18 -3.86
C ARG A 120 7.97 15.11 -3.97
N ASP A 121 8.61 14.32 -3.09
CA ASP A 121 10.07 14.15 -3.07
C ASP A 121 10.59 13.48 -4.33
N ASN A 122 9.77 12.70 -5.02
CA ASN A 122 10.12 11.99 -6.25
C ASN A 122 9.60 12.68 -7.52
N GLY A 123 9.14 13.91 -7.39
CA GLY A 123 8.72 14.72 -8.54
C GLY A 123 7.42 14.28 -9.21
N CYS A 124 6.56 13.59 -8.48
CA CYS A 124 5.25 13.19 -9.00
C CYS A 124 4.32 14.40 -9.10
N TYR A 125 3.56 14.43 -10.18
CA TYR A 125 2.57 15.48 -10.41
C TYR A 125 1.40 15.38 -9.43
N ASP A 126 0.94 14.14 -9.18
CA ASP A 126 -0.20 13.90 -8.31
C ASP A 126 -0.13 12.53 -7.65
N VAL A 127 -1.08 12.29 -6.74
CA VAL A 127 -1.34 10.99 -6.13
C VAL A 127 -2.77 10.62 -6.46
N THR A 128 -2.99 9.42 -6.97
CA THR A 128 -4.32 8.92 -7.31
C THR A 128 -4.67 7.68 -6.50
N LEU A 129 -5.94 7.41 -6.34
CA LEU A 129 -6.46 6.35 -5.49
C LEU A 129 -7.79 5.88 -6.04
N ASN A 130 -7.98 4.56 -6.14
CA ASN A 130 -9.28 3.97 -6.43
C ASN A 130 -9.98 3.59 -5.12
N VAL A 131 -11.29 3.82 -5.08
CA VAL A 131 -12.12 3.52 -3.92
C VAL A 131 -13.21 2.54 -4.33
N TRP A 132 -13.38 1.47 -3.55
CA TRP A 132 -14.51 0.56 -3.69
C TRP A 132 -15.74 1.15 -3.01
N GLU A 133 -16.82 1.18 -3.70
CA GLU A 133 -18.11 1.62 -3.17
C GLU A 133 -19.01 0.42 -2.84
#